data_ef54a464c602b4c7b51e7dd54095731c
#
_entry.id   ef54a464c602b4c7b51e7dd54095731c
#
_cell.length_a   1.000
_cell.length_b   1.000
_cell.length_c   1.000
_cell.angle_alpha   90.00
_cell.angle_beta   90.00
_cell.angle_gamma   90.00
#
_symmetry.space_group_name_H-M   'P 1'
#
loop_
_entity.id
_entity.type
_entity.pdbx_description
1 polymer ?
#
loop_
_entity_poly.entity_id
_entity_poly.type
_entity_poly.pdbx_seq_one_letter_code
_entity_poly.pdbx_strand_id
1 'polypeptide(L)'
;MRHMPCRFSLSAPSGGEGISWPTRRLILSTAGGMGLALFASVAGATEAAMAEAIRELIGETTVTPGKVKLELPSIVENGNTVPLTVSVESPMTEADHVESIHIFNQKNPQPYVAAFHLGPRAGKARVATRIRLADTQRVVAIARLSDGSFWSDGADVIVTLAACTEQ
;
A
#
# COMPACT_ATOMS: atom_id res chain seq x y z
N MET A 1 -20.33 9.49 45.97
CA MET A 1 -20.38 9.52 44.53
C MET A 1 -21.32 8.42 44.08
N ARG A 2 -22.50 8.77 43.51
CA ARG A 2 -23.62 7.85 43.25
C ARG A 2 -23.57 7.37 41.81
N HIS A 3 -23.48 6.05 41.62
CA HIS A 3 -23.67 5.39 40.34
C HIS A 3 -25.16 5.48 39.90
N MET A 4 -25.45 6.02 38.73
CA MET A 4 -26.77 5.90 38.09
C MET A 4 -26.69 4.77 37.03
N PRO A 5 -27.61 3.80 37.10
CA PRO A 5 -27.78 2.84 36.01
C PRO A 5 -28.81 3.36 35.00
N CYS A 6 -28.44 3.41 33.74
CA CYS A 6 -29.37 3.61 32.63
C CYS A 6 -30.26 2.37 32.46
N ARG A 7 -31.55 2.52 32.75
CA ARG A 7 -32.58 1.54 32.36
C ARG A 7 -33.07 1.86 30.97
N PHE A 8 -32.82 0.94 30.05
CA PHE A 8 -33.48 0.93 28.73
C PHE A 8 -34.77 0.11 28.86
N SER A 9 -35.94 0.74 28.68
CA SER A 9 -37.25 0.10 28.66
C SER A 9 -37.60 -0.21 27.19
N LEU A 10 -37.66 -1.50 26.85
CA LEU A 10 -38.20 -1.99 25.59
C LEU A 10 -39.70 -2.21 25.76
N SER A 11 -40.51 -1.37 25.13
CA SER A 11 -41.94 -1.60 24.94
C SER A 11 -42.15 -2.43 23.68
N ALA A 12 -42.77 -3.59 23.82
CA ALA A 12 -43.20 -4.45 22.73
C ALA A 12 -44.58 -3.97 22.22
N PRO A 13 -44.83 -3.88 20.91
CA PRO A 13 -46.17 -3.75 20.38
C PRO A 13 -46.80 -5.13 20.20
N SER A 14 -47.96 -5.31 20.83
CA SER A 14 -48.90 -6.40 20.58
C SER A 14 -49.73 -6.05 19.35
N GLY A 15 -49.74 -6.91 18.33
CA GLY A 15 -50.61 -6.80 17.18
C GLY A 15 -50.58 -8.12 16.42
N GLY A 16 -51.55 -8.98 16.71
CA GLY A 16 -51.75 -10.20 16.01
C GLY A 16 -52.49 -9.95 14.70
N GLU A 17 -51.94 -10.44 13.59
CA GLU A 17 -52.68 -10.69 12.37
C GLU A 17 -52.17 -12.00 11.77
N GLY A 18 -53.12 -12.91 11.56
CA GLY A 18 -52.90 -14.26 11.15
C GLY A 18 -52.38 -14.35 9.70
N ILE A 19 -51.20 -14.92 9.59
CA ILE A 19 -50.66 -15.29 8.29
C ILE A 19 -51.12 -16.72 7.97
N SER A 20 -52.04 -16.84 6.99
CA SER A 20 -52.46 -18.10 6.40
C SER A 20 -51.30 -18.70 5.61
N TRP A 21 -50.92 -19.95 5.99
CA TRP A 21 -49.89 -20.71 5.27
C TRP A 21 -50.48 -21.27 3.96
N PRO A 22 -49.94 -21.00 2.79
CA PRO A 22 -50.32 -21.68 1.58
C PRO A 22 -49.73 -23.11 1.56
N THR A 23 -50.61 -24.01 1.24
CA THR A 23 -50.43 -25.44 1.11
C THR A 23 -49.22 -25.84 0.28
N ARG A 24 -48.54 -26.89 0.80
CA ARG A 24 -47.50 -27.66 0.09
C ARG A 24 -48.07 -28.27 -1.22
N ARG A 25 -47.85 -27.62 -2.33
CA ARG A 25 -47.81 -28.24 -3.68
C ARG A 25 -47.50 -27.17 -4.71
N LEU A 26 -46.51 -27.41 -5.50
CA LEU A 26 -45.97 -26.63 -6.62
C LEU A 26 -44.85 -25.65 -6.23
N ILE A 27 -43.61 -26.12 -6.27
CA ILE A 27 -42.48 -25.47 -6.95
C ILE A 27 -41.36 -26.52 -7.08
N LEU A 28 -41.56 -27.40 -8.04
CA LEU A 28 -40.48 -28.14 -8.70
C LEU A 28 -40.44 -27.58 -10.12
N SER A 29 -39.65 -26.61 -10.38
CA SER A 29 -39.07 -26.28 -11.69
C SER A 29 -38.46 -24.90 -11.67
N THR A 30 -37.20 -24.83 -11.58
CA THR A 30 -36.21 -24.04 -12.32
C THR A 30 -34.91 -24.04 -11.55
N ALA A 31 -34.24 -25.14 -11.59
CA ALA A 31 -32.82 -25.22 -11.33
C ALA A 31 -32.10 -24.70 -12.57
N GLY A 32 -31.60 -23.49 -12.52
CA GLY A 32 -30.90 -22.84 -13.62
C GLY A 32 -30.26 -21.52 -13.19
N GLY A 33 -29.84 -21.43 -11.94
CA GLY A 33 -29.02 -20.33 -11.46
C GLY A 33 -27.56 -20.60 -11.74
N MET A 34 -27.06 -20.11 -12.85
CA MET A 34 -25.65 -20.05 -13.18
C MET A 34 -24.97 -19.21 -12.09
N GLY A 35 -24.36 -19.87 -11.11
CA GLY A 35 -23.57 -19.23 -10.07
C GLY A 35 -22.35 -18.61 -10.71
N LEU A 36 -22.44 -17.31 -10.95
CA LEU A 36 -21.30 -16.47 -11.28
C LEU A 36 -20.46 -16.37 -10.00
N ALA A 37 -19.54 -17.31 -9.81
CA ALA A 37 -18.52 -17.22 -8.78
C ALA A 37 -17.64 -16.02 -9.14
N LEU A 38 -17.92 -14.87 -8.52
CA LEU A 38 -17.01 -13.74 -8.47
C LEU A 38 -15.78 -14.22 -7.68
N PHE A 39 -14.79 -14.73 -8.39
CA PHE A 39 -13.45 -14.85 -7.85
C PHE A 39 -12.95 -13.43 -7.62
N ALA A 40 -13.19 -12.89 -6.44
CA ALA A 40 -12.45 -11.74 -5.95
C ALA A 40 -10.99 -12.18 -5.93
N SER A 41 -10.23 -11.77 -6.93
CA SER A 41 -8.78 -11.90 -6.91
C SER A 41 -8.31 -11.15 -5.68
N VAL A 42 -7.84 -11.88 -4.67
CA VAL A 42 -7.09 -11.26 -3.57
C VAL A 42 -5.86 -10.68 -4.27
N ALA A 43 -5.85 -9.37 -4.44
CA ALA A 43 -4.69 -8.65 -4.95
C ALA A 43 -3.57 -8.79 -3.92
N GLY A 44 -2.90 -9.95 -3.96
CA GLY A 44 -1.70 -10.17 -3.18
C GLY A 44 -0.63 -9.17 -3.65
N ALA A 45 0.10 -8.63 -2.71
CA ALA A 45 1.27 -7.81 -2.99
C ALA A 45 2.23 -8.61 -3.88
N THR A 46 2.40 -8.19 -5.11
CA THR A 46 3.18 -8.88 -6.13
C THR A 46 4.12 -7.91 -6.83
N GLU A 47 5.15 -8.45 -7.45
CA GLU A 47 6.03 -7.68 -8.34
C GLU A 47 5.23 -6.92 -9.41
N ALA A 48 4.16 -7.51 -9.91
CA ALA A 48 3.25 -6.89 -10.88
C ALA A 48 2.55 -5.65 -10.28
N ALA A 49 2.10 -5.70 -9.03
CA ALA A 49 1.47 -4.56 -8.37
C ALA A 49 2.46 -3.40 -8.16
N MET A 50 3.71 -3.71 -7.79
CA MET A 50 4.76 -2.70 -7.69
C MET A 50 5.07 -2.09 -9.07
N ALA A 51 5.19 -2.90 -10.11
CA ALA A 51 5.45 -2.42 -11.46
C ALA A 51 4.31 -1.53 -11.98
N GLU A 52 3.05 -1.84 -11.65
CA GLU A 52 1.90 -1.02 -11.98
C GLU A 52 1.94 0.33 -11.26
N ALA A 53 2.20 0.33 -9.94
CA ALA A 53 2.31 1.56 -9.15
C ALA A 53 3.46 2.46 -9.64
N ILE A 54 4.57 1.87 -10.09
CA ILE A 54 5.66 2.61 -10.72
C ILE A 54 5.20 3.20 -12.06
N ARG A 55 4.50 2.43 -12.89
CA ARG A 55 3.99 2.90 -14.18
C ARG A 55 2.99 4.04 -14.03
N GLU A 56 2.13 4.00 -13.02
CA GLU A 56 1.23 5.10 -12.70
C GLU A 56 1.97 6.40 -12.35
N LEU A 57 3.13 6.29 -11.67
CA LEU A 57 3.96 7.44 -11.32
C LEU A 57 4.67 8.05 -12.55
N ILE A 58 5.33 7.21 -13.35
CA ILE A 58 6.23 7.66 -14.43
C ILE A 58 5.51 7.87 -15.76
N GLY A 59 4.29 7.32 -15.91
CA GLY A 59 3.59 7.27 -17.19
C GLY A 59 4.35 6.44 -18.23
N GLU A 60 4.59 7.01 -19.40
CA GLU A 60 5.35 6.38 -20.48
C GLU A 60 6.87 6.71 -20.44
N THR A 61 7.30 7.44 -19.41
CA THR A 61 8.71 7.83 -19.29
C THR A 61 9.55 6.64 -18.83
N THR A 62 10.78 6.58 -19.32
CA THR A 62 11.73 5.53 -18.92
C THR A 62 12.46 5.92 -17.64
N VAL A 63 12.61 4.96 -16.73
CA VAL A 63 13.43 5.11 -15.52
C VAL A 63 14.85 4.66 -15.81
N THR A 64 15.82 5.52 -15.52
CA THR A 64 17.25 5.23 -15.73
C THR A 64 17.90 4.83 -14.41
N PRO A 65 18.68 3.75 -14.32
CA PRO A 65 19.50 3.45 -13.16
C PRO A 65 20.59 4.48 -12.94
N GLY A 66 20.87 4.82 -11.67
CA GLY A 66 21.93 5.76 -11.30
C GLY A 66 21.40 7.04 -10.66
N LYS A 67 22.28 7.97 -10.35
CA LYS A 67 22.04 9.20 -9.56
C LYS A 67 21.38 8.99 -8.21
N VAL A 68 20.56 7.95 -8.04
CA VAL A 68 19.92 7.57 -6.79
C VAL A 68 20.79 6.55 -6.09
N LYS A 69 20.95 6.72 -4.78
CA LYS A 69 21.60 5.74 -3.90
C LYS A 69 20.64 5.38 -2.77
N LEU A 70 20.23 4.12 -2.75
CA LEU A 70 19.36 3.55 -1.74
C LEU A 70 20.20 2.77 -0.73
N GLU A 71 20.20 3.20 0.51
CA GLU A 71 20.92 2.59 1.61
C GLU A 71 19.94 1.98 2.60
N LEU A 72 19.98 0.66 2.75
CA LEU A 72 19.27 -0.09 3.79
C LEU A 72 20.03 -1.39 4.11
N PRO A 73 19.83 -1.98 5.31
CA PRO A 73 20.46 -3.23 5.67
C PRO A 73 20.01 -4.37 4.74
N SER A 74 20.96 -5.19 4.28
CA SER A 74 20.64 -6.38 3.46
C SER A 74 19.94 -7.48 4.24
N ILE A 75 20.12 -7.52 5.58
CA ILE A 75 19.45 -8.44 6.50
C ILE A 75 18.86 -7.64 7.64
N VAL A 76 17.58 -7.88 7.95
CA VAL A 76 16.82 -7.22 9.00
C VAL A 76 16.16 -8.26 9.88
N GLU A 77 16.44 -8.19 11.18
CA GLU A 77 15.85 -9.10 12.16
C GLU A 77 14.37 -8.77 12.45
N ASN A 78 13.98 -7.51 12.32
CA ASN A 78 12.62 -7.04 12.60
C ASN A 78 12.12 -6.13 11.47
N GLY A 79 11.17 -6.64 10.68
CA GLY A 79 10.55 -5.90 9.58
C GLY A 79 9.67 -4.71 9.98
N ASN A 80 9.30 -4.55 11.26
CA ASN A 80 8.45 -3.44 11.71
C ASN A 80 9.14 -2.07 11.63
N THR A 81 10.48 -2.04 11.69
CA THR A 81 11.24 -0.78 11.76
C THR A 81 12.56 -0.92 11.02
N VAL A 82 12.53 -0.79 9.72
CA VAL A 82 13.70 -0.91 8.85
C VAL A 82 14.22 0.48 8.50
N PRO A 83 15.45 0.85 8.90
CA PRO A 83 16.02 2.14 8.53
C PRO A 83 16.32 2.17 7.03
N LEU A 84 16.03 3.28 6.40
CA LEU A 84 16.24 3.51 4.98
C LEU A 84 16.74 4.93 4.77
N THR A 85 17.76 5.10 3.93
CA THR A 85 18.21 6.40 3.45
C THR A 85 18.25 6.40 1.94
N VAL A 86 17.70 7.43 1.33
CA VAL A 86 17.81 7.69 -0.10
C VAL A 86 18.58 8.98 -0.29
N SER A 87 19.61 8.95 -1.11
CA SER A 87 20.38 10.11 -1.53
C SER A 87 20.36 10.22 -3.05
N VAL A 88 20.22 11.42 -3.57
CA VAL A 88 20.20 11.66 -5.02
C VAL A 88 21.26 12.68 -5.38
N GLU A 89 22.04 12.36 -6.40
CA GLU A 89 23.05 13.26 -6.93
C GLU A 89 22.39 14.40 -7.71
N SER A 90 22.40 15.59 -7.14
CA SER A 90 21.87 16.81 -7.74
C SER A 90 22.53 18.03 -7.08
N PRO A 91 22.81 19.09 -7.83
CA PRO A 91 23.34 20.34 -7.28
C PRO A 91 22.31 21.11 -6.44
N MET A 92 21.04 20.72 -6.50
CA MET A 92 19.94 21.36 -5.78
C MET A 92 19.89 22.88 -6.00
N THR A 93 19.95 23.28 -7.29
CA THR A 93 19.77 24.67 -7.73
C THR A 93 18.33 24.88 -8.24
N GLU A 94 17.95 26.12 -8.51
CA GLU A 94 16.66 26.42 -9.12
C GLU A 94 16.49 25.78 -10.51
N ALA A 95 17.57 25.66 -11.25
CA ALA A 95 17.56 25.09 -12.60
C ALA A 95 17.67 23.55 -12.61
N ASP A 96 18.38 22.97 -11.65
CA ASP A 96 18.60 21.52 -11.54
C ASP A 96 18.47 21.06 -10.10
N HIS A 97 17.36 20.41 -9.80
CA HIS A 97 17.06 19.89 -8.48
C HIS A 97 16.18 18.63 -8.54
N VAL A 98 16.11 17.93 -7.42
CA VAL A 98 15.19 16.81 -7.24
C VAL A 98 13.84 17.36 -6.80
N GLU A 99 12.79 17.07 -7.56
CA GLU A 99 11.41 17.46 -7.24
C GLU A 99 10.76 16.49 -6.24
N SER A 100 11.02 15.19 -6.42
CA SER A 100 10.42 14.18 -5.54
C SER A 100 11.24 12.89 -5.49
N ILE A 101 11.12 12.20 -4.36
CA ILE A 101 11.66 10.86 -4.14
C ILE A 101 10.49 9.96 -3.75
N HIS A 102 10.32 8.84 -4.43
CA HIS A 102 9.27 7.86 -4.22
C HIS A 102 9.87 6.52 -3.81
N ILE A 103 9.27 5.87 -2.83
CA ILE A 103 9.72 4.57 -2.31
C ILE A 103 8.65 3.53 -2.59
N PHE A 104 9.07 2.40 -3.16
CA PHE A 104 8.23 1.25 -3.47
C PHE A 104 8.78 -0.01 -2.82
N ASN A 105 7.91 -0.95 -2.55
CA ASN A 105 8.26 -2.28 -2.10
C ASN A 105 7.42 -3.36 -2.79
N GLN A 106 7.92 -4.58 -2.83
CA GLN A 106 7.38 -5.65 -3.67
C GLN A 106 6.27 -6.46 -2.98
N LYS A 107 6.34 -6.67 -1.67
CA LYS A 107 5.48 -7.64 -0.97
C LYS A 107 4.56 -7.05 0.09
N ASN A 108 4.60 -5.77 0.34
CA ASN A 108 3.62 -5.16 1.22
C ASN A 108 2.26 -5.04 0.50
N PRO A 109 1.13 -5.04 1.21
CA PRO A 109 -0.19 -4.88 0.63
C PRO A 109 -0.33 -3.62 -0.23
N GLN A 110 0.37 -2.55 0.15
CA GLN A 110 0.50 -1.34 -0.64
C GLN A 110 1.94 -1.21 -1.13
N PRO A 111 2.20 -1.35 -2.44
CA PRO A 111 3.55 -1.29 -2.98
C PRO A 111 4.14 0.13 -2.93
N TYR A 112 3.32 1.18 -2.98
CA TYR A 112 3.74 2.56 -2.86
C TYR A 112 3.82 2.97 -1.38
N VAL A 113 5.05 3.15 -0.88
CA VAL A 113 5.32 3.34 0.56
C VAL A 113 5.24 4.80 0.97
N ALA A 114 5.93 5.66 0.24
CA ALA A 114 6.03 7.08 0.59
C ALA A 114 6.49 7.95 -0.59
N ALA A 115 6.11 9.22 -0.56
CA ALA A 115 6.64 10.28 -1.40
C ALA A 115 7.21 11.40 -0.56
N PHE A 116 8.35 11.94 -0.99
CA PHE A 116 8.99 13.11 -0.41
C PHE A 116 9.16 14.16 -1.49
N HIS A 117 8.53 15.30 -1.33
CA HIS A 117 8.65 16.41 -2.26
C HIS A 117 9.75 17.35 -1.75
N LEU A 118 10.67 17.67 -2.63
CA LEU A 118 11.83 18.51 -2.37
C LEU A 118 11.75 19.75 -3.24
N GLY A 119 12.56 20.74 -2.91
CA GLY A 119 12.73 21.92 -3.73
C GLY A 119 14.18 22.37 -3.70
N PRO A 120 14.58 23.32 -4.54
CA PRO A 120 15.98 23.75 -4.67
C PRO A 120 16.58 24.25 -3.35
N ARG A 121 15.74 24.72 -2.43
CA ARG A 121 16.15 25.20 -1.09
C ARG A 121 16.37 24.10 -0.06
N ALA A 122 16.17 22.84 -0.40
CA ALA A 122 16.41 21.73 0.52
C ALA A 122 17.91 21.49 0.82
N GLY A 123 18.80 22.07 0.01
CA GLY A 123 20.25 22.02 0.18
C GLY A 123 20.85 20.68 -0.26
N LYS A 124 20.26 19.56 0.14
CA LYS A 124 20.66 18.20 -0.29
C LYS A 124 19.44 17.35 -0.55
N ALA A 125 19.47 16.59 -1.66
CA ALA A 125 18.44 15.60 -1.96
C ALA A 125 18.70 14.31 -1.18
N ARG A 126 18.46 14.35 0.14
CA ARG A 126 18.63 13.19 1.04
C ARG A 126 17.46 13.07 1.98
N VAL A 127 16.91 11.86 2.05
CA VAL A 127 15.80 11.49 2.94
C VAL A 127 16.24 10.29 3.78
N ALA A 128 16.05 10.38 5.08
CA ALA A 128 16.25 9.26 6.00
C ALA A 128 14.93 9.00 6.74
N THR A 129 14.47 7.75 6.70
CA THR A 129 13.20 7.34 7.29
C THR A 129 13.25 5.90 7.77
N ARG A 130 12.13 5.40 8.28
CA ARG A 130 11.93 3.99 8.60
C ARG A 130 10.70 3.49 7.90
N ILE A 131 10.77 2.28 7.35
CA ILE A 131 9.68 1.62 6.65
C ILE A 131 9.35 0.27 7.33
N ARG A 132 8.18 -0.28 6.99
CA ARG A 132 7.80 -1.65 7.37
C ARG A 132 7.95 -2.57 6.19
N LEU A 133 8.48 -3.76 6.42
CA LEU A 133 8.62 -4.81 5.42
C LEU A 133 7.88 -6.07 5.89
N ALA A 134 6.89 -6.48 5.13
CA ALA A 134 6.04 -7.63 5.43
C ALA A 134 6.77 -8.98 5.27
N ASP A 135 7.81 -9.01 4.45
CA ASP A 135 8.57 -10.22 4.13
C ASP A 135 9.91 -9.82 3.48
N THR A 136 10.78 -10.80 3.23
CA THR A 136 11.95 -10.69 2.36
C THR A 136 11.50 -10.20 0.98
N GLN A 137 12.02 -9.06 0.54
CA GLN A 137 11.55 -8.39 -0.65
C GLN A 137 12.55 -7.39 -1.22
N ARG A 138 12.26 -6.94 -2.44
CA ARG A 138 12.95 -5.82 -3.08
C ARG A 138 12.30 -4.49 -2.69
N VAL A 139 13.14 -3.50 -2.41
CA VAL A 139 12.76 -2.09 -2.21
C VAL A 139 13.38 -1.26 -3.33
N VAL A 140 12.61 -0.35 -3.90
CA VAL A 140 13.04 0.53 -4.99
C VAL A 140 12.78 1.98 -4.61
N ALA A 141 13.77 2.83 -4.84
CA ALA A 141 13.64 4.27 -4.75
C ALA A 141 13.70 4.89 -6.15
N ILE A 142 12.76 5.78 -6.46
CA ILE A 142 12.70 6.52 -7.73
C ILE A 142 12.71 8.00 -7.43
N ALA A 143 13.60 8.74 -8.05
CA ALA A 143 13.68 10.19 -7.97
C ALA A 143 13.24 10.83 -9.29
N ARG A 144 12.41 11.86 -9.21
CA ARG A 144 12.08 12.75 -10.31
C ARG A 144 12.90 14.02 -10.19
N LEU A 145 13.57 14.40 -11.27
CA LEU A 145 14.32 15.64 -11.37
C LEU A 145 13.49 16.74 -12.03
N SER A 146 13.95 17.98 -11.90
CA SER A 146 13.31 19.18 -12.46
C SER A 146 13.29 19.20 -14.01
N ASP A 147 14.14 18.43 -14.66
CA ASP A 147 14.14 18.21 -16.09
C ASP A 147 13.09 17.18 -16.56
N GLY A 148 12.31 16.60 -15.63
CA GLY A 148 11.31 15.57 -15.89
C GLY A 148 11.88 14.16 -15.99
N SER A 149 13.18 13.96 -15.86
CA SER A 149 13.80 12.64 -15.88
C SER A 149 13.55 11.85 -14.60
N PHE A 150 13.51 10.50 -14.72
CA PHE A 150 13.36 9.59 -13.59
C PHE A 150 14.61 8.72 -13.45
N TRP A 151 15.10 8.63 -12.23
CA TRP A 151 16.29 7.85 -11.86
C TRP A 151 15.95 6.90 -10.73
N SER A 152 16.56 5.73 -10.69
CA SER A 152 16.24 4.73 -9.67
C SER A 152 17.46 3.99 -9.15
N ASP A 153 17.27 3.45 -7.95
CA ASP A 153 18.09 2.42 -7.34
C ASP A 153 17.20 1.42 -6.59
N GLY A 154 17.67 0.19 -6.42
CA GLY A 154 16.90 -0.85 -5.74
C GLY A 154 17.81 -1.84 -5.02
N ALA A 155 17.33 -2.32 -3.87
CA ALA A 155 18.04 -3.28 -3.05
C ALA A 155 17.10 -4.39 -2.56
N ASP A 156 17.67 -5.60 -2.43
CA ASP A 156 16.97 -6.75 -1.87
C ASP A 156 17.28 -6.85 -0.37
N VAL A 157 16.23 -7.08 0.43
CA VAL A 157 16.30 -7.15 1.89
C VAL A 157 15.77 -8.48 2.38
N ILE A 158 16.57 -9.19 3.17
CA ILE A 158 16.16 -10.41 3.86
C ILE A 158 15.57 -10.01 5.21
N VAL A 159 14.32 -10.39 5.46
CA VAL A 159 13.61 -10.13 6.71
C VAL A 159 13.38 -11.44 7.45
N THR A 160 13.95 -11.59 8.65
CA THR A 160 13.84 -12.82 9.44
C THR A 160 12.58 -12.86 10.29
N LEU A 161 12.09 -11.72 10.78
CA LEU A 161 10.81 -11.58 11.45
C LEU A 161 9.99 -10.52 10.71
N ALA A 162 8.96 -10.97 10.02
CA ALA A 162 8.06 -10.13 9.22
C ALA A 162 7.36 -9.06 10.07
N ALA A 163 7.07 -7.91 9.47
CA ALA A 163 6.20 -6.92 10.09
C ALA A 163 4.75 -7.44 10.13
N CYS A 164 4.03 -7.14 11.22
CA CYS A 164 2.59 -7.34 11.25
C CYS A 164 1.95 -6.36 10.25
N THR A 165 1.35 -6.89 9.20
CA THR A 165 0.54 -6.12 8.25
C THR A 165 -0.92 -6.31 8.64
N GLU A 166 -1.61 -5.23 8.98
CA GLU A 166 -3.06 -5.23 9.11
C GLU A 166 -3.65 -5.35 7.69
N GLN A 167 -4.57 -6.28 7.52
CA GLN A 167 -5.34 -6.49 6.29
C GLN A 167 -6.67 -5.76 6.38
#